data_0e202e6ca7c304ae5e9f5a2ec0e4e551
#
_entry.id   0e202e6ca7c304ae5e9f5a2ec0e4e551
#
_cell.length_a   1.000
_cell.length_b   1.000
_cell.length_c   1.000
_cell.angle_alpha   90.00
_cell.angle_beta   90.00
_cell.angle_gamma   90.00
#
_symmetry.space_group_name_H-M   'P 1'
#
loop_
_entity.id
_entity.type
_entity.pdbx_description
1 polymer ?
#
loop_
_entity_poly.entity_id
_entity_poly.type
_entity_poly.pdbx_seq_one_letter_code
_entity_poly.pdbx_strand_id
1 'polypeptide(L)'
;MANMVEYKLYNNKYKVYKTGEIYSLIHNKFLKPYPDSSGYLTVRLSGKMFMVHKIVMLLFVGECNGLVVDHLDGNKLNNDLSNLEYVTRAENLVRMNKMIDHKNKNKNPRPVKVLYRGEIYNSQKSLAKHLSMASTTISTALKQGYKVLGYEIKRVN
;
A
#
# COMPACT_ATOMS: atom_id res chain seq x y z
N MET A 1 18.77 -22.53 24.24
CA MET A 1 17.96 -21.64 25.10
C MET A 1 16.69 -21.28 24.35
N ALA A 2 15.52 -21.68 24.83
CA ALA A 2 14.26 -21.35 24.17
C ALA A 2 14.09 -19.81 24.21
N ASN A 3 13.98 -19.18 23.05
CA ASN A 3 13.60 -17.77 22.96
C ASN A 3 12.22 -17.62 23.62
N MET A 4 12.20 -17.13 24.86
CA MET A 4 10.93 -16.77 25.51
C MET A 4 10.34 -15.62 24.70
N VAL A 5 9.34 -15.92 23.89
CA VAL A 5 8.62 -14.90 23.10
C VAL A 5 7.91 -13.99 24.08
N GLU A 6 8.36 -12.73 24.16
CA GLU A 6 7.85 -11.76 25.14
C GLU A 6 6.40 -11.38 24.82
N TYR A 7 5.54 -11.47 25.83
CA TYR A 7 4.13 -11.07 25.72
C TYR A 7 3.73 -10.17 26.89
N LYS A 8 2.66 -9.40 26.70
CA LYS A 8 1.95 -8.69 27.77
C LYS A 8 0.50 -9.13 27.84
N LEU A 9 -0.07 -9.05 29.03
CA LEU A 9 -1.47 -9.42 29.25
C LEU A 9 -2.40 -8.23 28.94
N TYR A 10 -3.44 -8.50 28.17
CA TYR A 10 -4.55 -7.58 27.94
C TYR A 10 -5.79 -8.11 28.67
N ASN A 11 -6.30 -7.31 29.63
CA ASN A 11 -7.47 -7.64 30.48
C ASN A 11 -7.39 -9.02 31.16
N ASN A 12 -6.20 -9.52 31.49
CA ASN A 12 -5.96 -10.87 32.06
C ASN A 12 -6.59 -12.02 31.25
N LYS A 13 -6.99 -11.79 30.01
CA LYS A 13 -7.68 -12.75 29.14
C LYS A 13 -6.93 -13.08 27.86
N TYR A 14 -5.99 -12.22 27.48
CA TYR A 14 -5.26 -12.37 26.21
C TYR A 14 -3.77 -12.12 26.43
N LYS A 15 -2.91 -13.00 25.88
CA LYS A 15 -1.48 -12.75 25.73
C LYS A 15 -1.27 -12.08 24.37
N VAL A 16 -0.76 -10.87 24.38
CA VAL A 16 -0.37 -10.14 23.17
C VAL A 16 1.14 -10.18 23.05
N TYR A 17 1.63 -10.71 21.95
CA TYR A 17 3.05 -10.88 21.68
C TYR A 17 3.62 -9.69 20.91
N LYS A 18 4.93 -9.45 21.03
CA LYS A 18 5.63 -8.42 20.24
C LYS A 18 5.51 -8.63 18.74
N THR A 19 5.36 -9.86 18.29
CA THR A 19 5.15 -10.25 16.89
C THR A 19 3.77 -9.86 16.32
N GLY A 20 2.86 -9.36 17.17
CA GLY A 20 1.47 -9.09 16.80
C GLY A 20 0.54 -10.30 16.94
N GLU A 21 1.04 -11.45 17.32
CA GLU A 21 0.21 -12.63 17.62
C GLU A 21 -0.58 -12.42 18.91
N ILE A 22 -1.78 -12.96 18.99
CA ILE A 22 -2.65 -12.84 20.16
C ILE A 22 -3.19 -14.23 20.53
N TYR A 23 -2.91 -14.65 21.77
CA TYR A 23 -3.41 -15.90 22.32
C TYR A 23 -4.54 -15.64 23.33
N SER A 24 -5.65 -16.30 23.15
CA SER A 24 -6.79 -16.22 24.08
C SER A 24 -6.67 -17.26 25.19
N LEU A 25 -6.57 -16.81 26.42
CA LEU A 25 -6.62 -17.67 27.62
C LEU A 25 -8.02 -18.25 27.85
N ILE A 26 -9.07 -17.57 27.34
CA ILE A 26 -10.45 -18.04 27.47
C ILE A 26 -10.70 -19.25 26.57
N HIS A 27 -10.20 -19.18 25.32
CA HIS A 27 -10.44 -20.22 24.31
C HIS A 27 -9.24 -21.15 24.11
N ASN A 28 -8.17 -20.94 24.87
CA ASN A 28 -6.93 -21.71 24.86
C ASN A 28 -6.34 -21.89 23.44
N LYS A 29 -6.34 -20.82 22.62
CA LYS A 29 -5.85 -20.83 21.24
C LYS A 29 -5.37 -19.45 20.76
N PHE A 30 -4.53 -19.46 19.73
CA PHE A 30 -4.21 -18.26 18.99
C PHE A 30 -5.45 -17.76 18.23
N LEU A 31 -5.68 -16.46 18.28
CA LEU A 31 -6.72 -15.81 17.49
C LEU A 31 -6.20 -15.60 16.07
N LYS A 32 -7.13 -15.59 15.10
CA LYS A 32 -6.81 -15.30 13.70
C LYS A 32 -7.28 -13.87 13.37
N PRO A 33 -6.38 -12.88 13.32
CA PRO A 33 -6.73 -11.55 12.86
C PRO A 33 -7.11 -11.58 11.36
N TYR A 34 -7.96 -10.65 10.94
CA TYR A 34 -8.35 -10.48 9.55
C TYR A 34 -8.28 -9.01 9.14
N PRO A 35 -8.00 -8.72 7.85
CA PRO A 35 -7.91 -7.35 7.38
C PRO A 35 -9.29 -6.69 7.34
N ASP A 36 -9.36 -5.43 7.80
CA ASP A 36 -10.52 -4.57 7.63
C ASP A 36 -10.57 -3.97 6.21
N SER A 37 -11.58 -3.13 5.93
CA SER A 37 -11.74 -2.44 4.64
C SER A 37 -10.57 -1.51 4.30
N SER A 38 -9.80 -1.07 5.29
CA SER A 38 -8.60 -0.25 5.13
C SER A 38 -7.32 -1.07 5.00
N GLY A 39 -7.41 -2.41 5.10
CA GLY A 39 -6.30 -3.35 4.99
C GLY A 39 -5.48 -3.54 6.27
N TYR A 40 -5.93 -3.02 7.42
CA TYR A 40 -5.28 -3.27 8.71
C TYR A 40 -5.80 -4.56 9.35
N LEU A 41 -4.89 -5.33 9.97
CA LEU A 41 -5.31 -6.50 10.75
C LEU A 41 -6.11 -6.09 11.98
N THR A 42 -7.29 -6.68 12.11
CA THR A 42 -8.20 -6.51 13.24
C THR A 42 -8.48 -7.83 13.93
N VAL A 43 -8.80 -7.76 15.21
CA VAL A 43 -9.15 -8.91 16.05
C VAL A 43 -10.29 -8.54 16.98
N ARG A 44 -11.17 -9.50 17.27
CA ARG A 44 -12.26 -9.31 18.24
C ARG A 44 -11.81 -9.80 19.62
N LEU A 45 -11.77 -8.89 20.60
CA LEU A 45 -11.44 -9.18 22.00
C LEU A 45 -12.63 -8.77 22.89
N SER A 46 -13.16 -9.72 23.66
CA SER A 46 -14.30 -9.48 24.56
C SER A 46 -15.48 -8.71 23.91
N GLY A 47 -15.83 -9.09 22.66
CA GLY A 47 -16.93 -8.50 21.91
C GLY A 47 -16.58 -7.20 21.15
N LYS A 48 -15.45 -6.56 21.39
CA LYS A 48 -15.00 -5.33 20.73
C LYS A 48 -13.93 -5.60 19.69
N MET A 49 -13.92 -4.79 18.62
CA MET A 49 -12.92 -4.86 17.55
C MET A 49 -11.70 -4.00 17.90
N PHE A 50 -10.52 -4.55 17.71
CA PHE A 50 -9.25 -3.86 17.92
C PHE A 50 -8.34 -4.03 16.70
N MET A 51 -7.64 -2.98 16.31
CA MET A 51 -6.54 -3.06 15.35
C MET A 51 -5.32 -3.66 16.05
N VAL A 52 -4.70 -4.68 15.45
CA VAL A 52 -3.58 -5.41 16.08
C VAL A 52 -2.41 -4.48 16.39
N HIS A 53 -1.96 -3.65 15.44
CA HIS A 53 -0.88 -2.70 15.65
C HIS A 53 -1.14 -1.74 16.82
N LYS A 54 -2.40 -1.30 17.02
CA LYS A 54 -2.72 -0.39 18.14
C LYS A 54 -2.63 -1.06 19.49
N ILE A 55 -3.07 -2.32 19.59
CA ILE A 55 -2.99 -3.03 20.87
C ILE A 55 -1.53 -3.43 21.22
N VAL A 56 -0.72 -3.76 20.21
CA VAL A 56 0.71 -4.01 20.39
C VAL A 56 1.39 -2.74 20.90
N MET A 57 1.23 -1.61 20.23
CA MET A 57 1.83 -0.34 20.64
C MET A 57 1.34 0.13 22.01
N LEU A 58 0.04 0.03 22.28
CA LEU A 58 -0.52 0.40 23.60
C LEU A 58 0.14 -0.39 24.73
N LEU A 59 0.31 -1.69 24.56
CA LEU A 59 0.85 -2.54 25.62
C LEU A 59 2.36 -2.41 25.77
N PHE A 60 3.11 -2.31 24.70
CA PHE A 60 4.59 -2.35 24.75
C PHE A 60 5.23 -0.97 24.82
N VAL A 61 4.62 0.06 24.26
CA VAL A 61 5.15 1.43 24.22
C VAL A 61 4.37 2.36 25.16
N GLY A 62 3.03 2.21 25.21
CA GLY A 62 2.15 3.07 26.00
C GLY A 62 1.12 3.81 25.14
N GLU A 63 0.46 4.81 25.73
CA GLU A 63 -0.59 5.58 25.03
C GLU A 63 -0.03 6.45 23.91
N CYS A 64 -0.83 6.62 22.86
CA CYS A 64 -0.40 7.33 21.66
C CYS A 64 -0.37 8.86 21.78
N ASN A 65 -0.99 9.45 22.82
CA ASN A 65 -1.00 10.91 23.07
C ASN A 65 -1.25 11.78 21.84
N GLY A 66 -2.23 11.40 20.98
CA GLY A 66 -2.56 12.11 19.77
C GLY A 66 -1.74 11.72 18.52
N LEU A 67 -0.74 10.85 18.68
CA LEU A 67 0.03 10.28 17.58
C LEU A 67 -0.75 9.16 16.88
N VAL A 68 -0.30 8.76 15.69
CA VAL A 68 -0.81 7.60 14.96
C VAL A 68 0.27 6.53 14.86
N VAL A 69 -0.14 5.28 14.72
CA VAL A 69 0.82 4.18 14.48
C VAL A 69 1.13 4.11 12.99
N ASP A 70 2.40 4.11 12.65
CA ASP A 70 2.91 3.87 11.30
C ASP A 70 3.62 2.51 11.21
N HIS A 71 3.60 1.90 10.02
CA HIS A 71 4.33 0.68 9.69
C HIS A 71 5.57 1.06 8.88
N LEU A 72 6.76 0.83 9.43
CA LEU A 72 8.05 1.23 8.84
C LEU A 72 8.25 0.68 7.42
N ASP A 73 7.81 -0.56 7.17
CA ASP A 73 7.88 -1.22 5.87
C ASP A 73 6.68 -0.90 4.96
N GLY A 74 5.70 -0.13 5.44
CA GLY A 74 4.44 0.18 4.74
C GLY A 74 3.49 -1.02 4.59
N ASN A 75 3.80 -2.17 5.20
CA ASN A 75 2.96 -3.36 5.17
C ASN A 75 2.04 -3.42 6.39
N LYS A 76 0.78 -3.09 6.21
CA LYS A 76 -0.25 -3.08 7.26
C LYS A 76 -0.52 -4.44 7.93
N LEU A 77 -0.01 -5.51 7.35
CA LEU A 77 -0.14 -6.88 7.87
C LEU A 77 1.02 -7.27 8.79
N ASN A 78 2.14 -6.53 8.76
CA ASN A 78 3.31 -6.77 9.60
C ASN A 78 3.21 -5.96 10.90
N ASN A 79 2.63 -6.56 11.93
CA ASN A 79 2.39 -5.90 13.22
C ASN A 79 3.44 -6.25 14.28
N ASP A 80 4.64 -6.67 13.87
CA ASP A 80 5.76 -6.81 14.77
C ASP A 80 6.13 -5.45 15.38
N LEU A 81 6.38 -5.40 16.70
CA LEU A 81 6.70 -4.17 17.42
C LEU A 81 7.89 -3.43 16.81
N SER A 82 8.89 -4.15 16.31
CA SER A 82 10.06 -3.56 15.64
C SER A 82 9.75 -2.83 14.34
N ASN A 83 8.58 -3.12 13.76
CA ASN A 83 8.08 -2.49 12.53
C ASN A 83 7.07 -1.35 12.79
N LEU A 84 6.76 -1.05 14.06
CA LEU A 84 5.74 -0.08 14.44
C LEU A 84 6.37 1.13 15.15
N GLU A 85 5.89 2.32 14.83
CA GLU A 85 6.26 3.53 15.56
C GLU A 85 5.09 4.49 15.71
N TYR A 86 5.16 5.38 16.70
CA TYR A 86 4.26 6.50 16.85
C TYR A 86 4.79 7.71 16.09
N VAL A 87 3.98 8.26 15.20
CA VAL A 87 4.30 9.45 14.40
C VAL A 87 3.15 10.46 14.43
N THR A 88 3.43 11.70 14.09
CA THR A 88 2.37 12.68 13.84
C THR A 88 1.60 12.35 12.57
N ARG A 89 0.35 12.82 12.46
CA ARG A 89 -0.43 12.67 11.22
C ARG A 89 0.26 13.31 10.01
N ALA A 90 0.96 14.42 10.22
CA ALA A 90 1.70 15.11 9.16
C ALA A 90 2.87 14.27 8.64
N GLU A 91 3.68 13.70 9.54
CA GLU A 91 4.79 12.81 9.17
C GLU A 91 4.30 11.56 8.44
N ASN A 92 3.24 10.91 8.96
CA ASN A 92 2.65 9.75 8.31
C ASN A 92 2.18 10.08 6.88
N LEU A 93 1.52 11.22 6.68
CA LEU A 93 1.08 11.66 5.34
C LEU A 93 2.26 11.88 4.39
N VAL A 94 3.34 12.51 4.86
CA VAL A 94 4.56 12.71 4.06
C VAL A 94 5.19 11.38 3.64
N ARG A 95 5.25 10.39 4.55
CA ARG A 95 5.76 9.04 4.27
C ARG A 95 4.88 8.29 3.27
N MET A 96 3.56 8.34 3.46
CA MET A 96 2.61 7.75 2.52
C MET A 96 2.76 8.34 1.12
N ASN A 97 2.89 9.65 0.98
CA ASN A 97 3.07 10.31 -0.32
C ASN A 97 4.39 9.88 -0.99
N LYS A 98 5.50 9.78 -0.24
CA LYS A 98 6.76 9.25 -0.78
C LYS A 98 6.62 7.81 -1.28
N MET A 99 5.92 6.94 -0.53
CA MET A 99 5.68 5.55 -0.96
C MET A 99 4.79 5.46 -2.20
N ILE A 100 3.78 6.34 -2.33
CA ILE A 100 2.91 6.43 -3.51
C ILE A 100 3.72 6.88 -4.73
N ASP A 101 4.59 7.87 -4.59
CA ASP A 101 5.45 8.35 -5.68
C ASP A 101 6.38 7.25 -6.20
N HIS A 102 6.97 6.44 -5.32
CA HIS A 102 7.77 5.29 -5.73
C HIS A 102 6.93 4.23 -6.46
N LYS A 103 5.72 3.94 -5.99
CA LYS A 103 4.80 2.98 -6.66
C LYS A 103 4.30 3.52 -8.01
N ASN A 104 4.05 4.82 -8.11
CA ASN A 104 3.58 5.45 -9.34
C ASN A 104 4.70 5.64 -10.39
N LYS A 105 5.96 5.86 -9.97
CA LYS A 105 7.11 5.86 -10.91
C LYS A 105 7.25 4.54 -11.66
N ASN A 106 6.86 3.42 -11.02
CA ASN A 106 6.86 2.11 -11.67
C ASN A 106 5.56 1.81 -12.46
N LYS A 107 4.51 2.62 -12.27
CA LYS A 107 3.23 2.48 -13.00
C LYS A 107 3.12 3.37 -14.23
N ASN A 108 4.00 4.36 -14.42
CA ASN A 108 4.09 5.06 -15.67
C ASN A 108 4.91 4.20 -16.64
N PRO A 109 4.28 3.46 -17.56
CA PRO A 109 5.01 2.80 -18.62
C PRO A 109 5.82 3.89 -19.31
N ARG A 110 7.10 3.59 -19.63
CA ARG A 110 7.94 4.50 -20.42
C ARG A 110 7.10 5.00 -21.60
N PRO A 111 7.10 6.30 -21.88
CA PRO A 111 6.27 6.82 -22.97
C PRO A 111 6.64 6.07 -24.26
N VAL A 112 5.66 5.41 -24.83
CA VAL A 112 5.86 4.63 -26.05
C VAL A 112 6.07 5.59 -27.19
N LYS A 113 7.24 5.54 -27.82
CA LYS A 113 7.52 6.29 -29.06
C LYS A 113 6.59 5.80 -30.16
N VAL A 114 6.15 6.71 -30.99
CA VAL A 114 5.20 6.44 -32.07
C VAL A 114 5.74 6.96 -33.38
N LEU A 115 5.81 6.10 -34.41
CA LEU A 115 6.12 6.47 -35.77
C LEU A 115 4.81 6.86 -36.48
N TYR A 116 4.79 8.04 -37.07
CA TYR A 116 3.68 8.56 -37.88
C TYR A 116 4.23 9.36 -39.04
N ARG A 117 3.84 9.03 -40.27
CA ARG A 117 4.29 9.70 -41.54
C ARG A 117 5.81 9.79 -41.66
N GLY A 118 6.57 8.79 -41.15
CA GLY A 118 8.03 8.79 -41.20
C GLY A 118 8.70 9.54 -40.03
N GLU A 119 7.96 10.25 -39.19
CA GLU A 119 8.46 10.97 -38.03
C GLU A 119 8.24 10.20 -36.72
N ILE A 120 9.20 10.30 -35.80
CA ILE A 120 9.13 9.64 -34.49
C ILE A 120 8.72 10.65 -33.41
N TYR A 121 7.58 10.41 -32.80
CA TYR A 121 7.08 11.16 -31.64
C TYR A 121 7.45 10.45 -30.34
N ASN A 122 7.98 11.18 -29.38
CA ASN A 122 8.46 10.63 -28.12
C ASN A 122 7.37 10.02 -27.22
N SER A 123 6.11 10.25 -27.53
CA SER A 123 4.95 9.66 -26.83
C SER A 123 3.67 9.76 -27.67
N GLN A 124 2.70 8.91 -27.34
CA GLN A 124 1.33 9.01 -27.90
C GLN A 124 0.71 10.39 -27.63
N LYS A 125 0.98 10.98 -26.44
CA LYS A 125 0.49 12.31 -26.06
C LYS A 125 1.12 13.42 -26.93
N SER A 126 2.39 13.28 -27.30
CA SER A 126 3.08 14.21 -28.18
C SER A 126 2.48 14.20 -29.60
N LEU A 127 2.24 13.02 -30.15
CA LEU A 127 1.55 12.86 -31.44
C LEU A 127 0.12 13.41 -31.38
N ALA A 128 -0.63 13.09 -30.34
CA ALA A 128 -2.00 13.57 -30.16
C ALA A 128 -2.07 15.11 -30.13
N LYS A 129 -1.12 15.75 -29.42
CA LYS A 129 -1.00 17.22 -29.40
C LYS A 129 -0.68 17.80 -30.79
N HIS A 130 0.24 17.16 -31.52
CA HIS A 130 0.61 17.59 -32.88
C HIS A 130 -0.59 17.53 -33.86
N LEU A 131 -1.42 16.48 -33.71
CA LEU A 131 -2.60 16.28 -34.55
C LEU A 131 -3.87 16.97 -34.02
N SER A 132 -3.79 17.68 -32.92
CA SER A 132 -4.94 18.28 -32.18
C SER A 132 -6.05 17.28 -31.88
N MET A 133 -5.65 16.04 -31.51
CA MET A 133 -6.54 14.93 -31.24
C MET A 133 -6.44 14.48 -29.77
N ALA A 134 -7.45 13.76 -29.26
CA ALA A 134 -7.36 13.13 -27.94
C ALA A 134 -6.31 12.00 -27.94
N SER A 135 -5.53 11.89 -26.87
CA SER A 135 -4.52 10.82 -26.74
C SER A 135 -5.12 9.42 -26.69
N THR A 136 -6.39 9.30 -26.29
CA THR A 136 -7.17 8.07 -26.34
C THR A 136 -7.38 7.57 -27.77
N THR A 137 -7.58 8.47 -28.73
CA THR A 137 -7.69 8.13 -30.15
C THR A 137 -6.42 7.48 -30.67
N ILE A 138 -5.24 8.05 -30.37
CA ILE A 138 -3.94 7.49 -30.74
C ILE A 138 -3.71 6.13 -30.07
N SER A 139 -4.07 6.01 -28.77
CA SER A 139 -3.94 4.76 -28.05
C SER A 139 -4.81 3.64 -28.63
N THR A 140 -6.05 3.94 -28.99
CA THR A 140 -6.98 2.99 -29.60
C THR A 140 -6.49 2.56 -30.99
N ALA A 141 -6.06 3.52 -31.80
CA ALA A 141 -5.54 3.24 -33.15
C ALA A 141 -4.30 2.33 -33.08
N LEU A 142 -3.37 2.57 -32.13
CA LEU A 142 -2.20 1.70 -31.92
C LEU A 142 -2.55 0.28 -31.42
N LYS A 143 -3.64 0.13 -30.67
CA LYS A 143 -4.09 -1.19 -30.18
C LYS A 143 -4.82 -1.99 -31.25
N GLN A 144 -5.62 -1.33 -32.06
CA GLN A 144 -6.51 -1.95 -33.03
C GLN A 144 -5.99 -1.91 -34.46
N GLY A 145 -4.84 -1.28 -34.72
CA GLY A 145 -4.23 -1.17 -36.06
C GLY A 145 -4.94 -0.20 -37.00
N TYR A 146 -5.72 0.75 -36.46
CA TYR A 146 -6.40 1.74 -37.27
C TYR A 146 -5.45 2.80 -37.80
N LYS A 147 -5.73 3.29 -39.00
CA LYS A 147 -5.04 4.47 -39.56
C LYS A 147 -5.53 5.75 -38.90
N VAL A 148 -4.61 6.67 -38.64
CA VAL A 148 -4.92 8.02 -38.15
C VAL A 148 -4.77 9.00 -39.31
N LEU A 149 -5.84 9.71 -39.64
CA LEU A 149 -5.89 10.61 -40.80
C LEU A 149 -5.35 9.94 -42.09
N GLY A 150 -5.67 8.65 -42.29
CA GLY A 150 -5.26 7.90 -43.49
C GLY A 150 -3.87 7.27 -43.43
N TYR A 151 -3.07 7.54 -42.40
CA TYR A 151 -1.70 7.03 -42.24
C TYR A 151 -1.59 5.98 -41.12
N GLU A 152 -0.74 4.99 -41.36
CA GLU A 152 -0.42 4.00 -40.32
C GLU A 152 0.36 4.63 -39.19
N ILE A 153 0.10 4.12 -37.96
CA ILE A 153 0.87 4.44 -36.76
C ILE A 153 1.46 3.18 -36.18
N LYS A 154 2.71 3.23 -35.76
CA LYS A 154 3.43 2.07 -35.21
C LYS A 154 4.16 2.45 -33.93
N ARG A 155 4.25 1.51 -32.99
CA ARG A 155 5.13 1.66 -31.82
C ARG A 155 6.58 1.51 -32.28
N VAL A 156 7.47 2.32 -31.71
CA VAL A 156 8.91 2.21 -31.90
C VAL A 156 9.52 1.82 -30.56
N ASN A 157 10.27 0.75 -30.55
CA ASN A 157 11.00 0.27 -29.36
C ASN A 157 12.25 1.10 -29.11
#